data_976f803b5d8e61e972da0c0463ab24f7
#
_entry.id   976f803b5d8e61e972da0c0463ab24f7
#
_cell.length_a   1.000
_cell.length_b   1.000
_cell.length_c   1.000
_cell.angle_alpha   90.00
_cell.angle_beta   90.00
_cell.angle_gamma   90.00
#
_symmetry.space_group_name_H-M   'P 1'
#
loop_
_entity.id
_entity.type
_entity.pdbx_description
1 polymer ?
#
loop_
_entity_poly.entity_id
_entity_poly.type
_entity_poly.pdbx_seq_one_letter_code
_entity_poly.pdbx_strand_id
1 'polypeptide(L)'
;MAPTAAAADELVKTYGTGDAVVKALDGVSVTVEAGALTAVMGPSGSGKSTLMHCMAGLDRPTSGRAFIGQTDVATLTDRKLTLLRRERVGFIFQQFNLVPTLTARENILLPLAIAGRKPNPQWWDTVIDVVGLADRLDHKPSELSGGQQQRVACARALVGRPEIIFADEPTGNLDSMSATEVLGFLRR
;
A
#
# COMPACT_ATOMS: atom_id res chain seq x y z
N MET A 1 -11.47 -13.88 -18.38
CA MET A 1 -10.97 -12.55 -17.94
C MET A 1 -10.45 -12.73 -16.51
N ALA A 2 -9.29 -12.18 -16.20
CA ALA A 2 -8.79 -12.21 -14.82
C ALA A 2 -9.76 -11.44 -13.91
N PRO A 3 -9.93 -11.86 -12.64
CA PRO A 3 -10.77 -11.14 -11.70
C PRO A 3 -10.19 -9.74 -11.42
N THR A 4 -11.06 -8.75 -11.21
CA THR A 4 -10.67 -7.39 -10.86
C THR A 4 -10.24 -7.31 -9.40
N ALA A 5 -9.02 -6.84 -9.12
CA ALA A 5 -8.54 -6.60 -7.76
C ALA A 5 -9.00 -5.25 -7.23
N ALA A 6 -8.94 -4.20 -8.05
CA ALA A 6 -9.46 -2.87 -7.74
C ALA A 6 -9.91 -2.14 -9.00
N ALA A 7 -10.79 -1.17 -8.85
CA ALA A 7 -11.22 -0.31 -9.95
C ALA A 7 -11.57 1.10 -9.45
N ALA A 8 -11.42 2.06 -10.33
CA ALA A 8 -12.01 3.40 -10.22
C ALA A 8 -12.97 3.61 -11.38
N ASP A 9 -14.09 4.27 -11.12
CA ASP A 9 -15.13 4.56 -12.11
C ASP A 9 -15.55 6.03 -11.97
N GLU A 10 -15.21 6.83 -12.99
CA GLU A 10 -15.46 8.28 -13.06
C GLU A 10 -15.01 9.03 -11.79
N LEU A 11 -13.83 8.68 -11.29
CA LEU A 11 -13.33 9.14 -10.00
C LEU A 11 -12.92 10.61 -10.09
N VAL A 12 -13.50 11.47 -9.29
CA VAL A 12 -13.16 12.88 -9.16
C VAL A 12 -12.67 13.16 -7.74
N LYS A 13 -11.59 13.92 -7.63
CA LYS A 13 -11.11 14.44 -6.35
C LYS A 13 -10.69 15.88 -6.46
N THR A 14 -11.29 16.72 -5.62
CA THR A 14 -10.96 18.14 -5.48
C THR A 14 -10.52 18.44 -4.05
N TYR A 15 -9.54 19.31 -3.90
CA TYR A 15 -9.06 19.84 -2.64
C TYR A 15 -9.24 21.36 -2.62
N GLY A 16 -9.40 21.93 -1.42
CA GLY A 16 -9.61 23.37 -1.24
C GLY A 16 -11.04 23.80 -1.39
N THR A 17 -11.29 25.08 -1.20
CA THR A 17 -12.61 25.74 -1.29
C THR A 17 -12.46 27.10 -1.98
N GLY A 18 -13.54 27.60 -2.61
CA GLY A 18 -13.53 28.88 -3.30
C GLY A 18 -12.52 28.93 -4.48
N ASP A 19 -11.77 30.01 -4.57
CA ASP A 19 -10.81 30.24 -5.68
C ASP A 19 -9.54 29.38 -5.59
N ALA A 20 -9.33 28.66 -4.48
CA ALA A 20 -8.17 27.76 -4.26
C ALA A 20 -8.50 26.28 -4.53
N VAL A 21 -9.52 26.00 -5.35
CA VAL A 21 -9.88 24.61 -5.69
C VAL A 21 -8.86 23.99 -6.64
N VAL A 22 -8.28 22.86 -6.23
CA VAL A 22 -7.40 22.05 -7.08
C VAL A 22 -8.11 20.74 -7.39
N LYS A 23 -8.34 20.47 -8.68
CA LYS A 23 -8.89 19.20 -9.17
C LYS A 23 -7.73 18.22 -9.36
N ALA A 24 -7.52 17.32 -8.41
CA ALA A 24 -6.46 16.34 -8.45
C ALA A 24 -6.81 15.11 -9.31
N LEU A 25 -8.10 14.75 -9.38
CA LEU A 25 -8.64 13.73 -10.29
C LEU A 25 -9.85 14.30 -11.01
N ASP A 26 -9.99 14.00 -12.29
CA ASP A 26 -11.05 14.51 -13.16
C ASP A 26 -11.66 13.38 -14.02
N GLY A 27 -12.61 12.63 -13.45
CA GLY A 27 -13.32 11.55 -14.16
C GLY A 27 -12.43 10.35 -14.51
N VAL A 28 -11.53 9.95 -13.61
CA VAL A 28 -10.57 8.86 -13.88
C VAL A 28 -11.26 7.51 -13.73
N SER A 29 -11.19 6.68 -14.80
CA SER A 29 -11.63 5.29 -14.78
C SER A 29 -10.46 4.36 -15.10
N VAL A 30 -10.22 3.36 -14.24
CA VAL A 30 -9.15 2.37 -14.39
C VAL A 30 -9.53 1.06 -13.71
N THR A 31 -9.09 -0.05 -14.28
CA THR A 31 -9.26 -1.40 -13.71
C THR A 31 -7.89 -2.03 -13.49
N VAL A 32 -7.71 -2.61 -12.30
CA VAL A 32 -6.51 -3.36 -11.90
C VAL A 32 -6.87 -4.83 -11.78
N GLU A 33 -6.19 -5.67 -12.55
CA GLU A 33 -6.41 -7.12 -12.55
C GLU A 33 -5.74 -7.79 -11.35
N ALA A 34 -6.37 -8.84 -10.81
CA ALA A 34 -5.78 -9.65 -9.76
C ALA A 34 -4.58 -10.47 -10.28
N GLY A 35 -3.54 -10.57 -9.45
CA GLY A 35 -2.32 -11.30 -9.79
C GLY A 35 -1.43 -10.57 -10.80
N ALA A 36 -1.74 -9.31 -11.13
CA ALA A 36 -0.94 -8.48 -12.03
C ALA A 36 -0.24 -7.35 -11.28
N LEU A 37 0.96 -6.98 -11.74
CA LEU A 37 1.63 -5.75 -11.33
C LEU A 37 1.24 -4.63 -12.30
N THR A 38 0.54 -3.64 -11.79
CA THR A 38 0.11 -2.46 -12.57
C THR A 38 0.92 -1.24 -12.13
N ALA A 39 1.59 -0.58 -13.07
CA ALA A 39 2.33 0.67 -12.83
C ALA A 39 1.51 1.88 -13.26
N VAL A 40 1.34 2.85 -12.35
CA VAL A 40 0.75 4.16 -12.62
C VAL A 40 1.89 5.16 -12.81
N MET A 41 2.04 5.69 -14.04
CA MET A 41 3.12 6.61 -14.41
C MET A 41 2.59 7.98 -14.80
N GLY A 42 3.41 9.00 -14.62
CA GLY A 42 3.10 10.39 -14.97
C GLY A 42 3.98 11.39 -14.21
N PRO A 43 3.97 12.67 -14.58
CA PRO A 43 4.76 13.71 -13.92
C PRO A 43 4.35 13.91 -12.46
N SER A 44 5.20 14.59 -11.68
CA SER A 44 4.84 14.99 -10.31
C SER A 44 3.60 15.87 -10.32
N GLY A 45 2.71 15.70 -9.34
CA GLY A 45 1.45 16.46 -9.26
C GLY A 45 0.34 15.98 -10.20
N SER A 46 0.53 14.92 -11.01
CA SER A 46 -0.53 14.41 -11.92
C SER A 46 -1.64 13.57 -11.24
N GLY A 47 -1.68 13.52 -9.91
CA GLY A 47 -2.75 12.84 -9.17
C GLY A 47 -2.53 11.35 -8.88
N LYS A 48 -1.35 10.77 -9.16
CA LYS A 48 -1.07 9.32 -8.95
C LYS A 48 -1.32 8.86 -7.51
N SER A 49 -0.70 9.53 -6.54
CA SER A 49 -0.90 9.22 -5.12
C SER A 49 -2.36 9.42 -4.71
N THR A 50 -3.01 10.49 -5.19
CA THR A 50 -4.43 10.75 -4.95
C THR A 50 -5.31 9.62 -5.47
N LEU A 51 -5.04 9.12 -6.69
CA LEU A 51 -5.77 7.99 -7.28
C LEU A 51 -5.63 6.73 -6.38
N MET A 52 -4.39 6.38 -6.03
CA MET A 52 -4.13 5.22 -5.17
C MET A 52 -4.77 5.38 -3.78
N HIS A 53 -4.70 6.56 -3.17
CA HIS A 53 -5.31 6.83 -1.87
C HIS A 53 -6.84 6.72 -1.92
N CYS A 54 -7.48 7.23 -2.97
CA CYS A 54 -8.92 7.09 -3.16
C CYS A 54 -9.30 5.61 -3.39
N MET A 55 -8.57 4.88 -4.24
CA MET A 55 -8.84 3.46 -4.51
C MET A 55 -8.62 2.58 -3.27
N ALA A 56 -7.61 2.91 -2.44
CA ALA A 56 -7.35 2.21 -1.18
C ALA A 56 -8.32 2.62 -0.04
N GLY A 57 -9.19 3.60 -0.27
CA GLY A 57 -10.06 4.16 0.74
C GLY A 57 -9.33 4.90 1.87
N LEU A 58 -8.13 5.41 1.59
CA LEU A 58 -7.39 6.29 2.51
C LEU A 58 -7.91 7.73 2.43
N ASP A 59 -8.40 8.13 1.25
CA ASP A 59 -9.07 9.40 1.02
C ASP A 59 -10.42 9.17 0.35
N ARG A 60 -11.40 10.02 0.65
CA ARG A 60 -12.73 9.92 0.02
C ARG A 60 -12.75 10.71 -1.27
N PRO A 61 -13.21 10.12 -2.38
CA PRO A 61 -13.41 10.88 -3.61
C PRO A 61 -14.50 11.94 -3.42
N THR A 62 -14.44 13.01 -4.23
CA THR A 62 -15.49 14.04 -4.29
C THR A 62 -16.72 13.49 -5.00
N SER A 63 -16.52 12.70 -6.05
CA SER A 63 -17.55 11.94 -6.76
C SER A 63 -16.94 10.75 -7.51
N GLY A 64 -17.76 9.94 -8.13
CA GLY A 64 -17.37 8.69 -8.73
C GLY A 64 -17.30 7.55 -7.71
N ARG A 65 -16.79 6.39 -8.11
CA ARG A 65 -16.74 5.18 -7.29
C ARG A 65 -15.37 4.56 -7.31
N ALA A 66 -14.98 3.93 -6.20
CA ALA A 66 -13.75 3.15 -6.10
C ALA A 66 -14.04 1.78 -5.49
N PHE A 67 -13.45 0.72 -6.06
CA PHE A 67 -13.76 -0.66 -5.70
C PHE A 67 -12.50 -1.42 -5.29
N ILE A 68 -12.63 -2.28 -4.28
CA ILE A 68 -11.69 -3.36 -3.96
C ILE A 68 -12.46 -4.67 -4.15
N GLY A 69 -12.07 -5.44 -5.17
CA GLY A 69 -12.90 -6.51 -5.70
C GLY A 69 -14.25 -5.99 -6.15
N GLN A 70 -15.34 -6.46 -5.52
CA GLN A 70 -16.69 -6.00 -5.79
C GLN A 70 -17.23 -4.99 -4.75
N THR A 71 -16.40 -4.56 -3.79
CA THR A 71 -16.82 -3.70 -2.70
C THR A 71 -16.56 -2.23 -3.06
N ASP A 72 -17.60 -1.41 -3.18
CA ASP A 72 -17.48 0.04 -3.35
C ASP A 72 -17.02 0.67 -2.02
N VAL A 73 -15.78 1.15 -1.99
CA VAL A 73 -15.16 1.70 -0.77
C VAL A 73 -15.73 3.07 -0.41
N ALA A 74 -16.25 3.84 -1.39
CA ALA A 74 -16.80 5.16 -1.16
C ALA A 74 -18.12 5.13 -0.36
N THR A 75 -18.85 4.01 -0.42
CA THR A 75 -20.12 3.81 0.28
C THR A 75 -19.97 3.30 1.72
N LEU A 76 -18.77 2.87 2.09
CA LEU A 76 -18.54 2.29 3.41
C LEU A 76 -18.49 3.35 4.51
N THR A 77 -19.01 2.98 5.69
CA THR A 77 -18.75 3.74 6.93
C THR A 77 -17.27 3.61 7.30
N ASP A 78 -16.73 4.57 8.07
CA ASP A 78 -15.31 4.57 8.49
C ASP A 78 -14.92 3.28 9.22
N ARG A 79 -15.82 2.73 10.02
CA ARG A 79 -15.61 1.43 10.70
C ARG A 79 -15.47 0.27 9.71
N LYS A 80 -16.36 0.20 8.72
CA LYS A 80 -16.31 -0.87 7.69
C LYS A 80 -15.10 -0.70 6.79
N LEU A 81 -14.75 0.54 6.44
CA LEU A 81 -13.58 0.86 5.63
C LEU A 81 -12.28 0.49 6.36
N THR A 82 -12.20 0.76 7.66
CA THR A 82 -11.05 0.34 8.50
C THR A 82 -10.91 -1.18 8.54
N LEU A 83 -12.01 -1.92 8.67
CA LEU A 83 -11.99 -3.39 8.65
C LEU A 83 -11.54 -3.92 7.28
N LEU A 84 -12.08 -3.36 6.19
CA LEU A 84 -11.70 -3.74 4.83
C LEU A 84 -10.20 -3.52 4.59
N ARG A 85 -9.67 -2.34 4.93
CA ARG A 85 -8.22 -2.04 4.78
C ARG A 85 -7.37 -3.01 5.58
N ARG A 86 -7.74 -3.28 6.82
CA ARG A 86 -7.00 -4.20 7.71
C ARG A 86 -6.93 -5.62 7.17
N GLU A 87 -7.96 -6.07 6.45
CA GLU A 87 -8.08 -7.46 6.01
C GLU A 87 -7.63 -7.68 4.55
N ARG A 88 -7.87 -6.69 3.69
CA ARG A 88 -7.77 -6.86 2.24
C ARG A 88 -6.72 -6.00 1.55
N VAL A 89 -6.18 -4.97 2.23
CA VAL A 89 -5.29 -3.98 1.62
C VAL A 89 -3.94 -3.96 2.32
N GLY A 90 -2.86 -4.09 1.54
CA GLY A 90 -1.51 -3.72 1.95
C GLY A 90 -1.18 -2.31 1.43
N PHE A 91 -0.35 -1.58 2.16
CA PHE A 91 0.11 -0.27 1.71
C PHE A 91 1.61 -0.10 1.94
N ILE A 92 2.33 0.34 0.90
CA ILE A 92 3.74 0.70 0.94
C ILE A 92 3.82 2.19 0.62
N PHE A 93 4.37 2.98 1.56
CA PHE A 93 4.51 4.43 1.41
C PHE A 93 5.93 4.79 0.96
N GLN A 94 6.08 5.92 0.29
CA GLN A 94 7.37 6.50 -0.07
C GLN A 94 8.25 6.75 1.18
N GLN A 95 7.68 7.31 2.24
CA GLN A 95 8.30 7.33 3.56
C GLN A 95 7.91 6.03 4.25
N PHE A 96 8.88 5.24 4.66
CA PHE A 96 8.68 3.86 5.18
C PHE A 96 7.59 3.75 6.27
N ASN A 97 7.31 4.84 6.98
CA ASN A 97 6.29 4.94 8.05
C ASN A 97 6.41 3.80 9.06
N LEU A 98 7.65 3.46 9.42
CA LEU A 98 7.92 2.51 10.49
C LEU A 98 7.76 3.21 11.85
N VAL A 99 7.26 2.47 12.82
CA VAL A 99 7.19 2.95 14.22
C VAL A 99 8.59 2.86 14.82
N PRO A 100 9.23 4.00 15.19
CA PRO A 100 10.66 4.03 15.51
C PRO A 100 11.03 3.27 16.79
N THR A 101 10.07 3.11 17.71
CA THR A 101 10.25 2.39 18.97
C THR A 101 10.15 0.88 18.84
N LEU A 102 9.58 0.39 17.75
CA LEU A 102 9.39 -1.04 17.47
C LEU A 102 10.55 -1.60 16.65
N THR A 103 10.88 -2.86 16.87
CA THR A 103 11.81 -3.62 16.04
C THR A 103 11.27 -3.86 14.63
N ALA A 104 12.10 -4.35 13.70
CA ALA A 104 11.65 -4.75 12.38
C ALA A 104 10.54 -5.81 12.46
N ARG A 105 10.72 -6.85 13.28
CA ARG A 105 9.73 -7.89 13.56
C ARG A 105 8.39 -7.29 14.00
N GLU A 106 8.43 -6.42 14.99
CA GLU A 106 7.23 -5.79 15.55
C GLU A 106 6.53 -4.88 14.53
N ASN A 107 7.29 -4.12 13.73
CA ASN A 107 6.75 -3.31 12.63
C ASN A 107 6.06 -4.18 11.58
N ILE A 108 6.68 -5.31 11.18
CA ILE A 108 6.09 -6.25 10.22
C ILE A 108 4.79 -6.84 10.77
N LEU A 109 4.78 -7.25 12.04
CA LEU A 109 3.62 -7.89 12.67
C LEU A 109 2.53 -6.91 13.10
N LEU A 110 2.78 -5.61 13.07
CA LEU A 110 1.86 -4.57 13.57
C LEU A 110 0.43 -4.68 12.99
N PRO A 111 0.23 -4.87 11.67
CA PRO A 111 -1.12 -5.02 11.12
C PRO A 111 -1.88 -6.21 11.69
N LEU A 112 -1.18 -7.33 11.89
CA LEU A 112 -1.78 -8.53 12.49
C LEU A 112 -2.10 -8.33 13.97
N ALA A 113 -1.21 -7.68 14.72
CA ALA A 113 -1.43 -7.35 16.12
C ALA A 113 -2.67 -6.45 16.31
N ILE A 114 -2.82 -5.40 15.48
CA ILE A 114 -4.00 -4.53 15.47
C ILE A 114 -5.27 -5.32 15.09
N ALA A 115 -5.13 -6.33 14.24
CA ALA A 115 -6.23 -7.20 13.83
C ALA A 115 -6.58 -8.29 14.86
N GLY A 116 -5.80 -8.43 15.95
CA GLY A 116 -5.94 -9.55 16.88
C GLY A 116 -5.63 -10.91 16.27
N ARG A 117 -4.82 -10.94 15.19
CA ARG A 117 -4.48 -12.16 14.43
C ARG A 117 -3.03 -12.58 14.71
N LYS A 118 -2.78 -13.87 14.62
CA LYS A 118 -1.43 -14.42 14.65
C LYS A 118 -0.91 -14.60 13.21
N PRO A 119 0.41 -14.47 12.97
CA PRO A 119 0.99 -14.76 11.67
C PRO A 119 0.83 -16.26 11.35
N ASN A 120 0.60 -16.58 10.08
CA ASN A 120 0.77 -17.94 9.60
C ASN A 120 2.28 -18.24 9.54
N PRO A 121 2.79 -19.29 10.22
CA PRO A 121 4.23 -19.53 10.31
C PRO A 121 4.91 -19.72 8.95
N GLN A 122 4.33 -20.54 8.07
CA GLN A 122 4.91 -20.82 6.75
C GLN A 122 4.93 -19.57 5.87
N TRP A 123 3.88 -18.73 5.96
CA TRP A 123 3.84 -17.48 5.22
C TRP A 123 4.81 -16.44 5.79
N TRP A 124 4.94 -16.39 7.10
CA TRP A 124 5.96 -15.56 7.77
C TRP A 124 7.35 -15.90 7.27
N ASP A 125 7.73 -17.19 7.29
CA ASP A 125 9.03 -17.65 6.84
C ASP A 125 9.27 -17.29 5.37
N THR A 126 8.26 -17.49 4.50
CA THR A 126 8.31 -17.10 3.09
C THR A 126 8.56 -15.59 2.93
N VAL A 127 7.81 -14.74 3.66
CA VAL A 127 7.96 -13.29 3.56
C VAL A 127 9.35 -12.86 4.03
N ILE A 128 9.82 -13.37 5.17
CA ILE A 128 11.14 -13.00 5.73
C ILE A 128 12.29 -13.45 4.82
N ASP A 129 12.21 -14.65 4.29
CA ASP A 129 13.20 -15.16 3.33
C ASP A 129 13.25 -14.30 2.07
N VAL A 130 12.09 -14.03 1.47
CA VAL A 130 12.02 -13.22 0.25
C VAL A 130 12.54 -11.81 0.45
N VAL A 131 12.24 -11.13 1.59
CA VAL A 131 12.77 -9.78 1.86
C VAL A 131 14.21 -9.78 2.38
N GLY A 132 14.79 -10.94 2.72
CA GLY A 132 16.17 -11.06 3.20
C GLY A 132 16.42 -10.29 4.51
N LEU A 133 15.56 -10.43 5.50
CA LEU A 133 15.62 -9.70 6.78
C LEU A 133 15.83 -10.60 8.00
N ALA A 134 16.14 -11.90 7.81
CA ALA A 134 16.20 -12.87 8.90
C ALA A 134 17.13 -12.44 10.05
N ASP A 135 18.28 -11.86 9.72
CA ASP A 135 19.31 -11.39 10.67
C ASP A 135 19.11 -9.95 11.16
N ARG A 136 18.02 -9.29 10.76
CA ARG A 136 17.70 -7.89 11.08
C ARG A 136 16.38 -7.71 11.85
N LEU A 137 15.70 -8.78 12.17
CA LEU A 137 14.36 -8.74 12.77
C LEU A 137 14.31 -8.04 14.13
N ASP A 138 15.36 -8.10 14.90
CA ASP A 138 15.42 -7.52 16.24
C ASP A 138 16.01 -6.09 16.26
N HIS A 139 16.39 -5.54 15.09
CA HIS A 139 16.89 -4.18 14.94
C HIS A 139 15.73 -3.17 14.87
N LYS A 140 15.96 -1.98 15.41
CA LYS A 140 15.04 -0.84 15.28
C LYS A 140 15.28 -0.09 13.97
N PRO A 141 14.32 0.71 13.48
CA PRO A 141 14.47 1.47 12.25
C PRO A 141 15.76 2.32 12.17
N SER A 142 16.19 2.91 13.28
CA SER A 142 17.44 3.68 13.35
C SER A 142 18.72 2.88 13.12
N GLU A 143 18.66 1.56 13.21
CA GLU A 143 19.77 0.62 13.04
C GLU A 143 19.76 -0.05 11.65
N LEU A 144 18.79 0.34 10.81
CA LEU A 144 18.57 -0.23 9.48
C LEU A 144 18.91 0.81 8.39
N SER A 145 19.52 0.34 7.29
CA SER A 145 19.66 1.18 6.09
C SER A 145 18.30 1.53 5.49
N GLY A 146 18.22 2.56 4.63
CA GLY A 146 16.99 2.93 3.93
C GLY A 146 16.39 1.75 3.16
N GLY A 147 17.22 0.98 2.44
CA GLY A 147 16.74 -0.22 1.73
C GLY A 147 16.23 -1.32 2.67
N GLN A 148 16.83 -1.49 3.84
CA GLN A 148 16.32 -2.43 4.85
C GLN A 148 15.00 -1.95 5.45
N GLN A 149 14.86 -0.66 5.74
CA GLN A 149 13.60 -0.07 6.22
C GLN A 149 12.47 -0.25 5.19
N GLN A 150 12.77 -0.06 3.90
CA GLN A 150 11.78 -0.29 2.84
C GLN A 150 11.38 -1.76 2.75
N ARG A 151 12.34 -2.69 2.86
CA ARG A 151 12.04 -4.13 2.90
C ARG A 151 11.18 -4.50 4.11
N VAL A 152 11.38 -3.87 5.27
CA VAL A 152 10.47 -4.00 6.43
C VAL A 152 9.06 -3.49 6.10
N ALA A 153 8.93 -2.34 5.41
CA ALA A 153 7.65 -1.79 5.00
C ALA A 153 6.92 -2.71 3.99
N CYS A 154 7.67 -3.31 3.04
CA CYS A 154 7.14 -4.31 2.11
C CYS A 154 6.66 -5.57 2.84
N ALA A 155 7.47 -6.13 3.75
CA ALA A 155 7.09 -7.29 4.55
C ALA A 155 5.83 -7.01 5.39
N ARG A 156 5.74 -5.82 5.99
CA ARG A 156 4.56 -5.37 6.73
C ARG A 156 3.30 -5.34 5.86
N ALA A 157 3.42 -4.91 4.62
CA ALA A 157 2.29 -4.88 3.69
C ALA A 157 1.82 -6.29 3.30
N LEU A 158 2.74 -7.25 3.24
CA LEU A 158 2.48 -8.62 2.77
C LEU A 158 2.05 -9.60 3.86
N VAL A 159 2.47 -9.39 5.11
CA VAL A 159 2.31 -10.37 6.19
C VAL A 159 0.85 -10.76 6.44
N GLY A 160 -0.09 -9.83 6.19
CA GLY A 160 -1.53 -10.04 6.32
C GLY A 160 -2.18 -10.86 5.21
N ARG A 161 -1.47 -11.17 4.11
CA ARG A 161 -2.00 -11.74 2.87
C ARG A 161 -3.12 -10.90 2.27
N PRO A 162 -2.87 -9.63 1.96
CA PRO A 162 -3.89 -8.77 1.38
C PRO A 162 -4.28 -9.23 -0.04
N GLU A 163 -5.47 -8.83 -0.50
CA GLU A 163 -5.92 -9.07 -1.87
C GLU A 163 -5.27 -8.12 -2.87
N ILE A 164 -4.87 -6.94 -2.39
CA ILE A 164 -4.19 -5.91 -3.19
C ILE A 164 -3.18 -5.15 -2.34
N ILE A 165 -2.06 -4.77 -2.96
CA ILE A 165 -1.07 -3.87 -2.38
C ILE A 165 -1.00 -2.60 -3.21
N PHE A 166 -1.20 -1.46 -2.57
CA PHE A 166 -0.92 -0.14 -3.15
C PHE A 166 0.47 0.31 -2.73
N ALA A 167 1.30 0.69 -3.69
CA ALA A 167 2.66 1.14 -3.44
C ALA A 167 2.85 2.55 -4.03
N ASP A 168 2.98 3.55 -3.17
CA ASP A 168 3.21 4.94 -3.55
C ASP A 168 4.71 5.23 -3.52
N GLU A 169 5.31 5.36 -4.71
CA GLU A 169 6.74 5.57 -4.93
C GLU A 169 7.64 4.65 -4.07
N PRO A 170 7.46 3.31 -4.12
CA PRO A 170 8.12 2.37 -3.22
C PRO A 170 9.64 2.37 -3.31
N THR A 171 10.21 3.05 -4.30
CA THR A 171 11.65 3.17 -4.55
C THR A 171 12.17 4.60 -4.50
N GLY A 172 11.30 5.59 -4.24
CA GLY A 172 11.64 7.01 -4.35
C GLY A 172 12.77 7.49 -3.42
N ASN A 173 12.97 6.81 -2.29
CA ASN A 173 14.02 7.13 -1.30
C ASN A 173 15.18 6.13 -1.30
N LEU A 174 15.30 5.30 -2.35
CA LEU A 174 16.31 4.25 -2.43
C LEU A 174 17.38 4.55 -3.50
N ASP A 175 18.59 4.08 -3.28
CA ASP A 175 19.60 3.96 -4.33
C ASP A 175 19.16 2.93 -5.40
N SER A 176 19.78 2.98 -6.57
CA SER A 176 19.38 2.18 -7.74
C SER A 176 19.44 0.66 -7.48
N MET A 177 20.36 0.19 -6.63
CA MET A 177 20.52 -1.24 -6.33
C MET A 177 19.38 -1.70 -5.40
N SER A 178 19.13 -0.99 -4.32
CA SER A 178 18.01 -1.25 -3.40
C SER A 178 16.66 -1.13 -4.09
N ALA A 179 16.50 -0.17 -5.01
CA ALA A 179 15.28 -0.01 -5.82
C ALA A 179 15.02 -1.24 -6.70
N THR A 180 16.06 -1.76 -7.37
CA THR A 180 15.95 -2.97 -8.21
C THR A 180 15.57 -4.19 -7.39
N GLU A 181 16.15 -4.36 -6.20
CA GLU A 181 15.81 -5.46 -5.28
C GLU A 181 14.35 -5.41 -4.85
N VAL A 182 13.85 -4.23 -4.42
CA VAL A 182 12.45 -4.04 -4.00
C VAL A 182 11.47 -4.32 -5.14
N LEU A 183 11.74 -3.82 -6.36
CA LEU A 183 10.90 -4.10 -7.53
C LEU A 183 10.94 -5.58 -7.93
N GLY A 184 12.10 -6.21 -7.87
CA GLY A 184 12.24 -7.65 -8.11
C GLY A 184 11.44 -8.49 -7.11
N PHE A 185 11.38 -8.05 -5.88
CA PHE A 185 10.59 -8.65 -4.81
C PHE A 185 9.07 -8.49 -5.02
N LEU A 186 8.59 -7.30 -5.39
CA LEU A 186 7.16 -7.04 -5.63
C LEU A 186 6.60 -7.80 -6.87
N ARG A 187 7.48 -8.34 -7.73
CA ARG A 187 7.09 -9.14 -8.90
C ARG A 187 6.98 -10.65 -8.65
N ARG A 188 7.43 -11.14 -7.51
CA ARG A 188 7.37 -12.57 -7.11
C ARG A 188 6.09 -12.90 -6.37
#